data_2558f12a52f64c9c8d4ed942003905bf
#
_entry.id   2558f12a52f64c9c8d4ed942003905bf
#
_cell.length_a   1.000
_cell.length_b   1.000
_cell.length_c   1.000
_cell.angle_alpha   90.00
_cell.angle_beta   90.00
_cell.angle_gamma   90.00
#
_symmetry.space_group_name_H-M   'P 1'
#
loop_
_entity.id
_entity.type
_entity.pdbx_description
1 polymer ?
#
loop_
_entity_poly.entity_id
_entity_poly.type
_entity_poly.pdbx_seq_one_letter_code
_entity_poly.pdbx_strand_id
1 'polypeptide(L)'
;MPSTETYCGGAMGFKDGVETLSTDGKRRRAVLPGLGERERAVVNYFAIYPNFLLTLHPDYMMTITIWPVDPGHTRLVAEWHFHPGEIAKPDFVFEDAIEFWDRTNREDWAISEQSYLGISSRGYQPGPYSEREQQLWEFDQFVLSRIGHGSTEARNEFG
;
A
#
# COMPACT_ATOMS: atom_id res chain seq x y z
N MET A 1 -4.96 10.29 -10.16
CA MET A 1 -5.60 9.34 -9.23
C MET A 1 -6.41 10.14 -8.21
N PRO A 2 -7.57 9.66 -7.76
CA PRO A 2 -8.28 10.41 -6.73
C PRO A 2 -7.47 10.41 -5.44
N SER A 3 -7.24 11.58 -4.92
CA SER A 3 -6.68 11.82 -3.61
C SER A 3 -7.63 12.75 -2.86
N THR A 4 -7.78 12.52 -1.59
CA THR A 4 -8.57 13.35 -0.69
C THR A 4 -7.74 13.62 0.56
N GLU A 5 -8.24 14.48 1.44
CA GLU A 5 -7.59 14.72 2.74
C GLU A 5 -7.47 13.46 3.64
N THR A 6 -8.11 12.36 3.27
CA THR A 6 -8.21 11.15 4.10
C THR A 6 -7.68 9.89 3.45
N TYR A 7 -7.46 9.89 2.15
CA TYR A 7 -6.88 8.74 1.44
C TYR A 7 -6.25 9.13 0.12
N CYS A 8 -5.32 8.30 -0.35
CA CYS A 8 -4.84 8.29 -1.73
C CYS A 8 -4.85 6.86 -2.28
N GLY A 9 -4.77 6.73 -3.60
CA GLY A 9 -4.69 5.41 -4.21
C GLY A 9 -4.96 5.40 -5.69
N GLY A 10 -4.97 4.20 -6.27
CA GLY A 10 -5.24 4.01 -7.68
C GLY A 10 -5.18 2.56 -8.13
N ALA A 11 -5.42 2.37 -9.42
CA ALA A 11 -5.42 1.08 -10.08
C ALA A 11 -4.12 0.87 -10.86
N MET A 12 -3.60 -0.36 -10.80
CA MET A 12 -2.49 -0.84 -11.61
C MET A 12 -2.99 -2.00 -12.47
N GLY A 13 -2.82 -1.90 -13.79
CA GLY A 13 -3.17 -2.97 -14.74
C GLY A 13 -2.25 -4.17 -14.60
N PHE A 14 -2.80 -5.36 -14.76
CA PHE A 14 -2.00 -6.57 -14.86
C PHE A 14 -1.28 -6.63 -16.21
N LYS A 15 -0.12 -7.29 -16.22
CA LYS A 15 0.57 -7.65 -17.45
C LYS A 15 -0.19 -8.76 -18.19
N ASP A 16 0.06 -8.89 -19.48
CA ASP A 16 -0.53 -9.97 -20.29
C ASP A 16 -0.32 -11.33 -19.64
N GLY A 17 -1.42 -12.07 -19.51
CA GLY A 17 -1.42 -13.41 -18.92
C GLY A 17 -1.42 -13.47 -17.40
N VAL A 18 -1.37 -12.32 -16.71
CA VAL A 18 -1.52 -12.23 -15.24
C VAL A 18 -2.99 -11.98 -14.91
N GLU A 19 -3.53 -12.74 -13.96
CA GLU A 19 -4.93 -12.74 -13.56
C GLU A 19 -5.16 -12.20 -12.14
N THR A 20 -4.12 -12.25 -11.30
CA THR A 20 -4.09 -11.74 -9.93
C THR A 20 -2.65 -11.64 -9.46
N LEU A 21 -2.39 -11.03 -8.29
CA LEU A 21 -1.08 -11.07 -7.66
C LEU A 21 -0.95 -12.35 -6.84
N SER A 22 -0.25 -13.30 -7.39
CA SER A 22 0.09 -14.61 -6.83
C SER A 22 1.49 -15.00 -7.28
N THR A 23 2.04 -16.08 -6.75
CA THR A 23 3.42 -16.51 -7.02
C THR A 23 3.72 -16.75 -8.51
N ASP A 24 2.71 -17.10 -9.30
CA ASP A 24 2.83 -17.34 -10.75
C ASP A 24 1.88 -16.46 -11.60
N GLY A 25 1.21 -15.52 -10.98
CA GLY A 25 0.25 -14.63 -11.65
C GLY A 25 -1.09 -15.29 -12.01
N LYS A 26 -1.33 -16.54 -11.60
CA LYS A 26 -2.56 -17.27 -11.89
C LYS A 26 -3.53 -17.23 -10.73
N ARG A 27 -4.82 -17.13 -11.07
CA ARG A 27 -5.89 -17.12 -10.09
C ARG A 27 -6.37 -18.54 -9.83
N ARG A 28 -6.42 -18.92 -8.54
CA ARG A 28 -6.88 -20.23 -8.07
C ARG A 28 -8.27 -20.18 -7.43
N ARG A 29 -8.79 -18.99 -7.23
CA ARG A 29 -10.08 -18.70 -6.61
C ARG A 29 -11.02 -18.06 -7.63
N ALA A 30 -12.32 -18.17 -7.43
CA ALA A 30 -13.29 -17.46 -8.25
C ALA A 30 -13.15 -15.94 -8.12
N VAL A 31 -13.50 -15.24 -9.17
CA VAL A 31 -13.61 -13.77 -9.14
C VAL A 31 -14.67 -13.37 -8.12
N LEU A 32 -14.38 -12.33 -7.34
CA LEU A 32 -15.33 -11.75 -6.41
C LEU A 32 -16.63 -11.33 -7.13
N PRO A 33 -17.81 -11.58 -6.55
CA PRO A 33 -19.08 -11.23 -7.18
C PRO A 33 -19.18 -9.73 -7.50
N GLY A 34 -19.82 -9.42 -8.62
CA GLY A 34 -20.11 -8.06 -9.02
C GLY A 34 -19.00 -7.31 -9.75
N LEU A 35 -17.81 -7.90 -9.92
CA LEU A 35 -16.71 -7.29 -10.66
C LEU A 35 -16.95 -7.37 -12.18
N GLY A 36 -16.87 -6.22 -12.88
CA GLY A 36 -16.86 -6.12 -14.32
C GLY A 36 -15.49 -6.46 -14.93
N GLU A 37 -15.39 -6.37 -16.25
CA GLU A 37 -14.13 -6.67 -16.98
C GLU A 37 -12.98 -5.76 -16.56
N ARG A 38 -13.26 -4.48 -16.33
CA ARG A 38 -12.25 -3.51 -15.93
C ARG A 38 -11.65 -3.82 -14.56
N GLU A 39 -12.49 -4.13 -13.59
CA GLU A 39 -12.07 -4.46 -12.23
C GLU A 39 -11.29 -5.78 -12.16
N ARG A 40 -11.58 -6.71 -13.08
CA ARG A 40 -10.86 -7.99 -13.20
C ARG A 40 -9.45 -7.86 -13.79
N ALA A 41 -9.18 -6.76 -14.48
CA ALA A 41 -7.92 -6.51 -15.18
C ALA A 41 -6.92 -5.68 -14.37
N VAL A 42 -7.26 -5.32 -13.14
CA VAL A 42 -6.46 -4.41 -12.31
C VAL A 42 -6.37 -4.89 -10.86
N VAL A 43 -5.34 -4.44 -10.17
CA VAL A 43 -5.30 -4.37 -8.71
C VAL A 43 -5.45 -2.91 -8.30
N ASN A 44 -6.23 -2.65 -7.25
CA ASN A 44 -6.39 -1.33 -6.68
C ASN A 44 -5.65 -1.24 -5.36
N TYR A 45 -4.89 -0.15 -5.18
CA TYR A 45 -4.15 0.17 -3.97
C TYR A 45 -4.71 1.43 -3.35
N PHE A 46 -4.95 1.42 -2.06
CA PHE A 46 -5.37 2.58 -1.29
C PHE A 46 -4.56 2.69 0.00
N ALA A 47 -4.10 3.88 0.29
CA ALA A 47 -3.63 4.27 1.62
C ALA A 47 -4.72 5.13 2.27
N ILE A 48 -5.34 4.62 3.29
CA ILE A 48 -6.37 5.30 4.09
C ILE A 48 -5.67 5.82 5.35
N TYR A 49 -5.59 7.12 5.43
CA TYR A 49 -4.80 7.80 6.45
C TYR A 49 -5.41 7.66 7.86
N PRO A 50 -4.59 7.52 8.89
CA PRO A 50 -3.13 7.65 8.87
C PRO A 50 -2.36 6.35 8.64
N ASN A 51 -2.97 5.15 8.77
CA ASN A 51 -2.22 3.94 9.03
C ASN A 51 -2.83 2.65 8.46
N PHE A 52 -3.70 2.75 7.45
CA PHE A 52 -4.37 1.59 6.88
C PHE A 52 -4.15 1.50 5.38
N LEU A 53 -3.61 0.38 4.92
CA LEU A 53 -3.43 0.08 3.50
C LEU A 53 -4.44 -0.99 3.09
N LEU A 54 -5.06 -0.78 1.93
CA LEU A 54 -6.04 -1.68 1.34
C LEU A 54 -5.64 -2.00 -0.08
N THR A 55 -5.56 -3.29 -0.39
CA THR A 55 -5.29 -3.77 -1.74
C THR A 55 -6.42 -4.69 -2.19
N LEU A 56 -7.05 -4.34 -3.31
CA LEU A 56 -8.19 -5.07 -3.86
C LEU A 56 -7.77 -5.80 -5.12
N HIS A 57 -7.85 -7.13 -5.07
CA HIS A 57 -7.60 -8.05 -6.19
C HIS A 57 -8.91 -8.60 -6.73
N PRO A 58 -8.91 -9.20 -7.93
CA PRO A 58 -10.12 -9.81 -8.49
C PRO A 58 -10.71 -10.95 -7.65
N ASP A 59 -9.93 -11.61 -6.82
CA ASP A 59 -10.28 -12.85 -6.12
C ASP A 59 -10.02 -12.82 -4.60
N TYR A 60 -9.39 -11.77 -4.09
CA TYR A 60 -9.18 -11.55 -2.65
C TYR A 60 -8.91 -10.08 -2.35
N MET A 61 -8.87 -9.75 -1.08
CA MET A 61 -8.47 -8.45 -0.57
C MET A 61 -7.36 -8.64 0.46
N MET A 62 -6.42 -7.71 0.50
CA MET A 62 -5.40 -7.64 1.54
C MET A 62 -5.49 -6.30 2.25
N THR A 63 -5.32 -6.31 3.55
CA THR A 63 -5.20 -5.12 4.37
C THR A 63 -3.90 -5.14 5.16
N ILE A 64 -3.31 -3.96 5.37
CA ILE A 64 -2.18 -3.80 6.29
C ILE A 64 -2.52 -2.65 7.23
N THR A 65 -2.52 -2.95 8.53
CA THR A 65 -2.61 -1.91 9.56
C THR A 65 -1.21 -1.62 10.10
N ILE A 66 -0.83 -0.35 10.10
CA ILE A 66 0.48 0.14 10.50
C ILE A 66 0.37 0.73 11.90
N TRP A 67 0.96 0.07 12.88
CA TRP A 67 0.94 0.50 14.28
C TRP A 67 2.28 1.10 14.68
N PRO A 68 2.39 2.41 14.88
CA PRO A 68 3.60 3.01 15.44
C PRO A 68 3.78 2.55 16.90
N VAL A 69 4.96 2.05 17.23
CA VAL A 69 5.33 1.62 18.58
C VAL A 69 6.17 2.70 19.27
N ASP A 70 7.21 3.16 18.57
CA ASP A 70 8.07 4.28 18.95
C ASP A 70 8.69 4.89 17.68
N PRO A 71 9.49 5.96 17.75
CA PRO A 71 10.07 6.60 16.57
C PRO A 71 10.91 5.70 15.67
N GLY A 72 11.44 4.59 16.21
CA GLY A 72 12.27 3.64 15.47
C GLY A 72 11.59 2.32 15.13
N HIS A 73 10.37 2.09 15.63
CA HIS A 73 9.70 0.81 15.49
C HIS A 73 8.24 0.94 15.10
N THR A 74 7.86 0.17 14.10
CA THR A 74 6.49 0.05 13.62
C THR A 74 6.09 -1.43 13.54
N ARG A 75 4.90 -1.76 14.04
CA ARG A 75 4.31 -3.10 13.90
C ARG A 75 3.31 -3.09 12.74
N LEU A 76 3.49 -4.01 11.82
CA LEU A 76 2.58 -4.24 10.71
C LEU A 76 1.71 -5.46 10.98
N VAL A 77 0.42 -5.35 10.70
CA VAL A 77 -0.53 -6.46 10.73
C VAL A 77 -1.12 -6.59 9.33
N ALA A 78 -0.76 -7.65 8.63
CA ALA A 78 -1.27 -7.96 7.30
C ALA A 78 -2.34 -9.05 7.40
N GLU A 79 -3.48 -8.86 6.75
CA GLU A 79 -4.62 -9.78 6.76
C GLU A 79 -5.10 -10.00 5.32
N TRP A 80 -5.39 -11.26 4.99
CA TRP A 80 -5.94 -11.64 3.69
C TRP A 80 -7.40 -12.06 3.86
N HIS A 81 -8.26 -11.50 3.05
CA HIS A 81 -9.70 -11.72 3.10
C HIS A 81 -10.16 -12.40 1.80
N PHE A 82 -10.78 -13.56 1.94
CA PHE A 82 -11.29 -14.34 0.84
C PHE A 82 -12.80 -14.46 0.92
N HIS A 83 -13.44 -14.69 -0.23
CA HIS A 83 -14.89 -14.91 -0.26
C HIS A 83 -15.26 -16.16 0.57
N PRO A 84 -16.28 -16.09 1.46
CA PRO A 84 -16.65 -17.23 2.31
C PRO A 84 -16.94 -18.52 1.53
N GLY A 85 -17.54 -18.41 0.34
CA GLY A 85 -17.78 -19.55 -0.54
C GLY A 85 -16.52 -20.20 -1.11
N GLU A 86 -15.38 -19.47 -1.17
CA GLU A 86 -14.08 -20.05 -1.53
C GLU A 86 -13.46 -20.77 -0.33
N ILE A 87 -13.49 -20.13 0.85
CA ILE A 87 -12.95 -20.72 2.09
C ILE A 87 -13.65 -22.05 2.43
N ALA A 88 -14.94 -22.19 2.10
CA ALA A 88 -15.72 -23.40 2.38
C ALA A 88 -15.39 -24.59 1.44
N LYS A 89 -14.59 -24.38 0.39
CA LYS A 89 -14.22 -25.46 -0.54
C LYS A 89 -13.15 -26.37 0.08
N PRO A 90 -13.23 -27.69 -0.14
CA PRO A 90 -12.23 -28.63 0.40
C PRO A 90 -10.84 -28.48 -0.25
N ASP A 91 -10.76 -27.87 -1.41
CA ASP A 91 -9.54 -27.58 -2.20
C ASP A 91 -9.17 -26.10 -2.19
N PHE A 92 -9.62 -25.35 -1.19
CA PHE A 92 -9.29 -23.93 -1.05
C PHE A 92 -7.78 -23.72 -0.92
N VAL A 93 -7.23 -22.87 -1.78
CA VAL A 93 -5.82 -22.49 -1.83
C VAL A 93 -5.68 -21.00 -1.52
N PHE A 94 -4.79 -20.62 -0.63
CA PHE A 94 -4.51 -19.24 -0.24
C PHE A 94 -3.01 -18.92 -0.16
N GLU A 95 -2.18 -19.95 -0.14
CA GLU A 95 -0.74 -19.84 0.06
C GLU A 95 -0.07 -19.03 -1.04
N ASP A 96 -0.52 -19.16 -2.27
CA ASP A 96 -0.01 -18.44 -3.44
C ASP A 96 -0.11 -16.91 -3.30
N ALA A 97 -1.20 -16.42 -2.69
CA ALA A 97 -1.40 -15.01 -2.42
C ALA A 97 -0.52 -14.55 -1.24
N ILE A 98 -0.49 -15.33 -0.16
CA ILE A 98 0.32 -15.00 1.03
C ILE A 98 1.81 -15.00 0.69
N GLU A 99 2.31 -16.01 0.02
CA GLU A 99 3.74 -16.11 -0.36
C GLU A 99 4.19 -14.98 -1.28
N PHE A 100 3.35 -14.59 -2.24
CA PHE A 100 3.63 -13.44 -3.10
C PHE A 100 3.85 -12.18 -2.26
N TRP A 101 2.91 -11.87 -1.37
CA TRP A 101 2.96 -10.67 -0.55
C TRP A 101 4.01 -10.74 0.55
N ASP A 102 4.23 -11.90 1.18
CA ASP A 102 5.31 -12.05 2.17
C ASP A 102 6.67 -11.74 1.55
N ARG A 103 6.94 -12.22 0.34
CA ARG A 103 8.17 -11.91 -0.39
C ARG A 103 8.30 -10.43 -0.69
N THR A 104 7.29 -9.84 -1.32
CA THR A 104 7.28 -8.43 -1.71
C THR A 104 7.42 -7.52 -0.49
N ASN A 105 6.64 -7.76 0.54
CA ASN A 105 6.68 -6.96 1.76
C ASN A 105 8.04 -7.04 2.47
N ARG A 106 8.69 -8.20 2.51
CA ARG A 106 10.02 -8.34 3.13
C ARG A 106 11.08 -7.54 2.38
N GLU A 107 11.01 -7.48 1.06
CA GLU A 107 11.89 -6.66 0.24
C GLU A 107 11.68 -5.16 0.56
N ASP A 108 10.43 -4.71 0.62
CA ASP A 108 10.08 -3.33 0.94
C ASP A 108 10.47 -2.95 2.38
N TRP A 109 10.27 -3.84 3.34
CA TRP A 109 10.65 -3.58 4.74
C TRP A 109 12.16 -3.45 4.91
N ALA A 110 12.94 -4.30 4.25
CA ALA A 110 14.40 -4.22 4.30
C ALA A 110 14.91 -2.88 3.76
N ILE A 111 14.32 -2.36 2.69
CA ILE A 111 14.66 -1.04 2.14
C ILE A 111 14.20 0.08 3.08
N SER A 112 13.02 -0.05 3.69
CA SER A 112 12.50 0.93 4.65
C SER A 112 13.38 1.06 5.89
N GLU A 113 13.87 -0.08 6.43
CA GLU A 113 14.82 -0.10 7.55
C GLU A 113 16.15 0.58 7.20
N GLN A 114 16.69 0.31 6.00
CA GLN A 114 17.90 0.98 5.52
C GLN A 114 17.71 2.48 5.32
N SER A 115 16.55 2.87 4.76
CA SER A 115 16.19 4.28 4.59
C SER A 115 16.10 5.00 5.92
N TYR A 116 15.51 4.37 6.95
CA TYR A 116 15.45 4.92 8.30
C TYR A 116 16.84 5.19 8.88
N LEU A 117 17.79 4.28 8.71
CA LEU A 117 19.18 4.50 9.13
C LEU A 117 19.81 5.68 8.40
N GLY A 118 19.51 5.84 7.10
CA GLY A 118 19.97 6.95 6.29
C GLY A 118 19.45 8.30 6.78
N ILE A 119 18.13 8.42 6.97
CA ILE A 119 17.48 9.67 7.42
C ILE A 119 17.83 10.02 8.87
N SER A 120 18.21 9.04 9.68
CA SER A 120 18.67 9.25 11.06
C SER A 120 20.14 9.69 11.16
N SER A 121 20.87 9.75 10.05
CA SER A 121 22.27 10.13 10.03
C SER A 121 22.46 11.65 10.20
N ARG A 122 23.60 12.08 10.74
CA ARG A 122 23.96 13.50 10.89
C ARG A 122 24.14 14.22 9.55
N GLY A 123 24.38 13.49 8.48
CA GLY A 123 24.60 14.05 7.14
C GLY A 123 23.31 14.10 6.30
N TYR A 124 22.19 13.65 6.83
CA TYR A 124 20.93 13.67 6.10
C TYR A 124 20.44 15.12 5.90
N GLN A 125 20.04 15.39 4.66
CA GLN A 125 19.32 16.61 4.30
C GLN A 125 18.10 16.21 3.47
N PRO A 126 16.88 16.71 3.79
CA PRO A 126 15.71 16.46 2.99
C PRO A 126 15.89 16.92 1.54
N GLY A 127 15.55 16.06 0.59
CA GLY A 127 15.50 16.42 -0.82
C GLY A 127 14.09 16.93 -1.22
N PRO A 128 13.96 17.55 -2.38
CA PRO A 128 12.65 17.89 -2.93
C PRO A 128 11.91 16.63 -3.37
N TYR A 129 10.58 16.64 -3.29
CA TYR A 129 9.76 15.60 -3.90
C TYR A 129 9.82 15.69 -5.42
N SER A 130 9.85 14.55 -6.08
CA SER A 130 9.65 14.46 -7.53
C SER A 130 8.15 14.56 -7.87
N GLU A 131 7.84 14.83 -9.13
CA GLU A 131 6.44 14.84 -9.61
C GLU A 131 5.71 13.49 -9.38
N ARG A 132 6.44 12.39 -9.25
CA ARG A 132 5.87 11.06 -8.99
C ARG A 132 5.59 10.80 -7.52
N GLU A 133 6.06 11.66 -6.62
CA GLU A 133 5.93 11.53 -5.17
C GLU A 133 4.82 12.42 -4.58
N GLN A 134 3.92 12.92 -5.40
CA GLN A 134 2.81 13.77 -4.95
C GLN A 134 2.01 13.13 -3.80
N GLN A 135 1.75 11.82 -3.85
CA GLN A 135 0.99 11.14 -2.79
C GLN A 135 1.75 11.06 -1.47
N LEU A 136 3.09 10.98 -1.51
CA LEU A 136 3.92 11.05 -0.31
C LEU A 136 3.86 12.45 0.30
N TRP A 137 3.98 13.48 -0.53
CA TRP A 137 3.83 14.87 -0.09
C TRP A 137 2.45 15.12 0.55
N GLU A 138 1.37 14.64 -0.05
CA GLU A 138 0.00 14.76 0.48
C GLU A 138 -0.14 14.06 1.85
N PHE A 139 0.45 12.88 2.00
CA PHE A 139 0.49 12.19 3.29
C PHE A 139 1.23 13.00 4.35
N ASP A 140 2.38 13.56 4.01
CA ASP A 140 3.14 14.40 4.94
C ASP A 140 2.39 15.66 5.32
N GLN A 141 1.66 16.31 4.39
CA GLN A 141 0.78 17.43 4.71
C GLN A 141 -0.35 17.00 5.65
N PHE A 142 -0.94 15.82 5.43
CA PHE A 142 -1.93 15.27 6.35
C PHE A 142 -1.34 15.10 7.76
N VAL A 143 -0.18 14.48 7.91
CA VAL A 143 0.49 14.28 9.21
C VAL A 143 0.77 15.62 9.88
N LEU A 144 1.39 16.57 9.17
CA LEU A 144 1.71 17.90 9.68
C LEU A 144 0.47 18.64 10.19
N SER A 145 -0.65 18.54 9.47
CA SER A 145 -1.91 19.16 9.88
C SER A 145 -2.45 18.59 11.20
N ARG A 146 -2.14 17.34 11.53
CA ARG A 146 -2.62 16.65 12.74
C ARG A 146 -1.74 16.84 13.96
N ILE A 147 -0.44 17.02 13.78
CA ILE A 147 0.49 17.22 14.89
C ILE A 147 0.62 18.69 15.31
N GLY A 148 -0.22 19.59 14.76
CA GLY A 148 -0.29 20.98 15.20
C GLY A 148 0.84 21.87 14.70
N HIS A 149 1.64 21.47 13.74
CA HIS A 149 2.47 22.38 12.95
C HIS A 149 1.56 23.08 11.94
N GLY A 150 0.58 23.86 12.47
CA GLY A 150 -0.26 24.71 11.66
C GLY A 150 0.63 25.64 10.83
N SER A 151 0.45 25.57 9.52
CA SER A 151 0.77 26.58 8.50
C SER A 151 1.87 27.56 8.91
N THR A 152 3.10 27.06 8.99
CA THR A 152 4.23 27.93 8.68
C THR A 152 4.13 28.10 7.16
N GLU A 153 3.70 29.27 6.71
CA GLU A 153 3.72 29.68 5.32
C GLU A 153 5.05 29.21 4.74
N ALA A 154 4.97 28.29 3.78
CA ALA A 154 6.12 27.94 2.97
C ALA A 154 6.53 29.23 2.29
N ARG A 155 7.57 29.87 2.78
CA ARG A 155 8.23 30.98 2.09
C ARG A 155 8.62 30.42 0.72
N ASN A 156 7.91 30.88 -0.29
CA ASN A 156 8.37 30.82 -1.66
C ASN A 156 9.64 31.66 -1.77
N GLU A 157 10.78 31.05 -1.44
CA GLU A 157 12.09 31.54 -1.80
C GLU A 157 12.68 30.65 -2.88
N PHE A 158 12.10 30.74 -4.08
CA PHE A 158 12.80 30.47 -5.30
C PHE A 158 12.80 31.77 -6.11
N GLY A 159 13.83 32.60 -5.83
CA GLY A 159 14.26 33.64 -6.73
C GLY A 159 15.15 33.05 -7.81
#